data_fd4af912a40dde20983eb4b56fcbe4ee
#
_entry.id   fd4af912a40dde20983eb4b56fcbe4ee
#
_cell.length_a   1.000
_cell.length_b   1.000
_cell.length_c   1.000
_cell.angle_alpha   90.00
_cell.angle_beta   90.00
_cell.angle_gamma   90.00
#
_symmetry.space_group_name_H-M   'P 1'
#
loop_
_entity.id
_entity.type
_entity.pdbx_description
1 polymer ?
#
loop_
_entity_poly.entity_id
_entity_poly.type
_entity_poly.pdbx_seq_one_letter_code
_entity_poly.pdbx_strand_id
1 'polypeptide(L)'
;MKRTDLRNIAIIAHVDHGKTTLVDEMLRQGGIYRENQETEDRVMDSNDLERERGITILAKNTAIHYKGVKINVVDTPGHADFGGEVERILKMVNGVILLVDAAEGPMPQTRFVLEKALAMNHRVIVVVNKVDRPDARLDEIGDEVLELLLELDATNEQLDSPMLFCSGRAGTASFDPHTPGKDLTPLLDTILEYMPAPDGEEDEPLQVLVSSIDYNEFVGRIGVGRIERGMIKQGQGVVVCNYHGNSKNRPAKIVSIYQFDGLKRVPVTEAQVGDIICFSGCEDISIGDTVCSPAKVEPLEFVKVGEPTMEMTFSVNDSPFAGKEGKFVTSRHLRARLYKELLKDVSLRVTDGETTDSFRVAGRGEMHLSILIENMRREGYELCCSNPRVLYKEIDGVKCEPIEKVIIDVPEEYMGSVMEKLGSRKGTLDDMQLHGRRQKLYYTIPTRCLFGYRSELLTDTRGEGLISSIFAGYEPFRGEIKTRFTSSLVASEKGVATTYGLYQAQDRGPLFIGPATPVYEGMIVGENPKPDDIEVNVCKEKHLTAIRSTGADEKLTLITPRQLSLEEAIEFITDEELIEVTPKSIRLRKVILDTPARKRLQAQKRAALKEQNK
;
A
#
# COMPACT_ATOMS: atom_id res chain seq x y z
N MET A 1 23.01 -25.11 -16.52
CA MET A 1 22.32 -25.34 -17.81
C MET A 1 21.29 -24.24 -18.00
N LYS A 2 21.26 -23.58 -19.16
CA LYS A 2 20.24 -22.53 -19.41
C LYS A 2 18.91 -23.16 -19.76
N ARG A 3 17.86 -22.76 -19.02
CA ARG A 3 16.45 -23.16 -19.22
C ARG A 3 15.82 -22.33 -20.33
N THR A 4 16.11 -22.72 -21.61
CA THR A 4 15.57 -21.98 -22.77
C THR A 4 14.04 -22.06 -22.90
N ASP A 5 13.41 -23.01 -22.22
CA ASP A 5 11.98 -23.25 -22.14
C ASP A 5 11.25 -22.34 -21.11
N LEU A 6 12.01 -21.46 -20.41
CA LEU A 6 11.49 -20.66 -19.31
C LEU A 6 11.97 -19.21 -19.38
N ARG A 7 11.10 -18.25 -19.02
CA ARG A 7 11.43 -16.84 -18.73
C ARG A 7 10.75 -16.42 -17.45
N ASN A 8 11.48 -15.72 -16.57
CA ASN A 8 10.94 -15.13 -15.34
C ASN A 8 11.07 -13.62 -15.45
N ILE A 9 9.94 -12.91 -15.49
CA ILE A 9 9.90 -11.45 -15.64
C ILE A 9 9.03 -10.82 -14.56
N ALA A 10 9.35 -9.59 -14.17
CA ALA A 10 8.49 -8.75 -13.34
C ALA A 10 7.98 -7.56 -14.15
N ILE A 11 6.78 -7.08 -13.81
CA ILE A 11 6.23 -5.86 -14.41
C ILE A 11 6.27 -4.74 -13.39
N ILE A 12 6.98 -3.67 -13.74
CA ILE A 12 7.10 -2.43 -12.98
C ILE A 12 6.23 -1.39 -13.65
N ALA A 13 5.30 -0.81 -12.91
CA ALA A 13 4.43 0.24 -13.41
C ALA A 13 4.00 1.18 -12.30
N HIS A 14 3.71 2.42 -12.66
CA HIS A 14 2.96 3.31 -11.78
C HIS A 14 1.48 2.87 -11.71
N VAL A 15 0.78 3.35 -10.68
CA VAL A 15 -0.68 3.20 -10.55
C VAL A 15 -1.34 3.75 -11.82
N ASP A 16 -2.36 3.07 -12.29
CA ASP A 16 -3.14 3.42 -13.50
C ASP A 16 -2.38 3.41 -14.84
N HIS A 17 -1.09 3.07 -14.93
CA HIS A 17 -0.39 2.91 -16.21
C HIS A 17 -0.87 1.70 -17.04
N GLY A 18 -1.83 0.93 -16.52
CA GLY A 18 -2.50 -0.16 -17.25
C GLY A 18 -1.81 -1.52 -17.14
N LYS A 19 -1.04 -1.75 -16.06
CA LYS A 19 -0.35 -3.01 -15.78
C LYS A 19 -1.29 -4.22 -15.84
N THR A 20 -2.38 -4.19 -15.09
CA THR A 20 -3.36 -5.30 -15.03
C THR A 20 -3.97 -5.57 -16.40
N THR A 21 -4.36 -4.52 -17.13
CA THR A 21 -4.94 -4.64 -18.48
C THR A 21 -3.97 -5.28 -19.47
N LEU A 22 -2.68 -4.89 -19.41
CA LEU A 22 -1.67 -5.49 -20.27
C LEU A 22 -1.45 -6.97 -19.95
N VAL A 23 -1.36 -7.34 -18.67
CA VAL A 23 -1.17 -8.74 -18.25
C VAL A 23 -2.38 -9.59 -18.61
N ASP A 24 -3.61 -9.08 -18.42
CA ASP A 24 -4.82 -9.78 -18.82
C ASP A 24 -4.84 -10.06 -20.32
N GLU A 25 -4.40 -9.11 -21.14
CA GLU A 25 -4.33 -9.29 -22.57
C GLU A 25 -3.19 -10.24 -23.00
N MET A 26 -2.05 -10.20 -22.32
CA MET A 26 -0.97 -11.19 -22.50
C MET A 26 -1.48 -12.62 -22.16
N LEU A 27 -2.28 -12.78 -21.11
CA LEU A 27 -2.90 -14.06 -20.74
C LEU A 27 -3.88 -14.55 -21.80
N ARG A 28 -4.68 -13.61 -22.36
CA ARG A 28 -5.65 -13.92 -23.42
C ARG A 28 -4.97 -14.39 -24.69
N GLN A 29 -3.95 -13.65 -25.17
CA GLN A 29 -3.23 -13.98 -26.40
C GLN A 29 -2.23 -15.13 -26.21
N GLY A 30 -1.78 -15.39 -24.97
CA GLY A 30 -0.98 -16.57 -24.62
C GLY A 30 -1.74 -17.89 -24.59
N GLY A 31 -3.03 -17.91 -24.97
CA GLY A 31 -3.81 -19.14 -25.20
C GLY A 31 -4.34 -19.83 -23.94
N ILE A 32 -4.36 -19.16 -22.78
CA ILE A 32 -4.81 -19.74 -21.50
C ILE A 32 -6.34 -19.80 -21.45
N TYR A 33 -7.02 -18.88 -22.11
CA TYR A 33 -8.49 -18.83 -22.17
C TYR A 33 -9.02 -19.52 -23.44
N ARG A 34 -10.09 -20.30 -23.30
CA ARG A 34 -10.83 -20.82 -24.44
C ARG A 34 -11.57 -19.69 -25.14
N GLU A 35 -11.66 -19.71 -26.47
CA GLU A 35 -12.27 -18.66 -27.32
C GLU A 35 -13.69 -18.19 -26.91
N ASN A 36 -14.41 -18.94 -26.08
CA ASN A 36 -15.78 -18.63 -25.63
C ASN A 36 -15.92 -18.43 -24.11
N GLN A 37 -14.80 -18.21 -23.38
CA GLN A 37 -14.87 -17.97 -21.95
C GLN A 37 -15.01 -16.46 -21.70
N GLU A 38 -16.19 -16.01 -21.27
CA GLU A 38 -16.37 -14.66 -20.74
C GLU A 38 -15.43 -14.50 -19.52
N THR A 39 -14.41 -13.70 -19.64
CA THR A 39 -13.51 -13.35 -18.54
C THR A 39 -13.94 -12.02 -17.97
N GLU A 40 -14.09 -11.94 -16.67
CA GLU A 40 -14.22 -10.66 -15.99
C GLU A 40 -12.96 -9.81 -16.28
N ASP A 41 -13.15 -8.54 -16.60
CA ASP A 41 -12.05 -7.61 -16.76
C ASP A 41 -11.25 -7.50 -15.44
N ARG A 42 -9.93 -7.34 -15.53
CA ARG A 42 -8.99 -7.23 -14.39
C ARG A 42 -8.88 -8.51 -13.56
N VAL A 43 -8.64 -9.63 -14.22
CA VAL A 43 -8.52 -10.96 -13.58
C VAL A 43 -7.37 -11.01 -12.56
N MET A 44 -6.30 -10.23 -12.76
CA MET A 44 -5.19 -10.11 -11.81
C MET A 44 -5.59 -9.38 -10.52
N ASP A 45 -6.51 -8.42 -10.56
CA ASP A 45 -6.99 -7.70 -9.39
C ASP A 45 -8.13 -8.48 -8.71
N SER A 46 -7.81 -9.60 -8.10
CA SER A 46 -8.79 -10.48 -7.44
C SER A 46 -9.33 -9.91 -6.12
N ASN A 47 -8.73 -8.84 -5.61
CA ASN A 47 -9.18 -8.14 -4.41
C ASN A 47 -9.98 -6.89 -4.80
N ASP A 48 -11.20 -6.75 -4.29
CA ASP A 48 -12.05 -5.58 -4.56
C ASP A 48 -11.36 -4.26 -4.18
N LEU A 49 -10.50 -4.27 -3.15
CA LEU A 49 -9.70 -3.11 -2.75
C LEU A 49 -8.66 -2.71 -3.79
N GLU A 50 -8.00 -3.67 -4.44
CA GLU A 50 -7.06 -3.38 -5.52
C GLU A 50 -7.77 -2.75 -6.71
N ARG A 51 -8.98 -3.27 -7.04
CA ARG A 51 -9.82 -2.72 -8.13
C ARG A 51 -10.30 -1.30 -7.84
N GLU A 52 -10.76 -1.04 -6.61
CA GLU A 52 -11.28 0.27 -6.22
C GLU A 52 -10.18 1.33 -6.13
N ARG A 53 -9.00 0.94 -5.65
CA ARG A 53 -7.87 1.85 -5.45
C ARG A 53 -6.94 1.95 -6.66
N GLY A 54 -7.10 1.05 -7.64
CA GLY A 54 -6.22 0.97 -8.81
C GLY A 54 -4.78 0.53 -8.50
N ILE A 55 -4.49 0.04 -7.29
CA ILE A 55 -3.14 -0.34 -6.84
C ILE A 55 -3.00 -1.84 -6.65
N THR A 56 -1.84 -2.40 -6.98
CA THR A 56 -1.47 -3.76 -6.57
C THR A 56 -0.99 -3.74 -5.12
N ILE A 57 -1.67 -4.48 -4.26
CA ILE A 57 -1.35 -4.59 -2.83
C ILE A 57 -0.43 -5.78 -2.59
N LEU A 58 -0.75 -6.92 -3.20
CA LEU A 58 0.01 -8.17 -3.05
C LEU A 58 0.60 -8.59 -4.39
N ALA A 59 1.85 -9.02 -4.36
CA ALA A 59 2.51 -9.63 -5.50
C ALA A 59 1.76 -10.88 -5.95
N LYS A 60 1.49 -10.97 -7.24
CA LYS A 60 0.85 -12.13 -7.86
C LYS A 60 1.76 -12.74 -8.90
N ASN A 61 1.74 -14.06 -8.94
CA ASN A 61 2.47 -14.81 -9.93
C ASN A 61 1.48 -15.39 -10.93
N THR A 62 1.78 -15.24 -12.21
CA THR A 62 1.05 -15.87 -13.29
C THR A 62 2.02 -16.47 -14.31
N ALA A 63 1.56 -17.38 -15.14
CA ALA A 63 2.39 -17.97 -16.18
C ALA A 63 1.63 -17.99 -17.51
N ILE A 64 2.34 -17.68 -18.58
CA ILE A 64 1.87 -17.64 -19.96
C ILE A 64 2.67 -18.64 -20.77
N HIS A 65 2.03 -19.36 -21.69
CA HIS A 65 2.72 -20.24 -22.63
C HIS A 65 2.75 -19.60 -24.02
N TYR A 66 3.94 -19.37 -24.56
CA TYR A 66 4.09 -18.77 -25.87
C TYR A 66 5.23 -19.44 -26.65
N LYS A 67 4.93 -19.93 -27.88
CA LYS A 67 5.89 -20.66 -28.73
C LYS A 67 6.65 -21.80 -28.01
N GLY A 68 5.98 -22.50 -27.09
CA GLY A 68 6.57 -23.60 -26.31
C GLY A 68 7.44 -23.17 -25.13
N VAL A 69 7.55 -21.89 -24.87
CA VAL A 69 8.24 -21.31 -23.70
C VAL A 69 7.24 -20.88 -22.66
N LYS A 70 7.50 -21.24 -21.39
CA LYS A 70 6.74 -20.75 -20.24
C LYS A 70 7.30 -19.39 -19.80
N ILE A 71 6.45 -18.38 -19.72
CA ILE A 71 6.81 -17.04 -19.24
C ILE A 71 6.11 -16.84 -17.90
N ASN A 72 6.86 -16.86 -16.80
CA ASN A 72 6.34 -16.47 -15.50
C ASN A 72 6.37 -14.95 -15.42
N VAL A 73 5.22 -14.37 -15.10
CA VAL A 73 5.04 -12.94 -14.90
C VAL A 73 4.73 -12.69 -13.44
N VAL A 74 5.58 -11.93 -12.78
CA VAL A 74 5.42 -11.55 -11.38
C VAL A 74 4.97 -10.09 -11.34
N ASP A 75 3.80 -9.87 -10.77
CA ASP A 75 3.27 -8.53 -10.57
C ASP A 75 3.94 -7.87 -9.35
N THR A 76 4.39 -6.62 -9.49
CA THR A 76 5.06 -5.89 -8.42
C THR A 76 4.13 -4.83 -7.82
N PRO A 77 4.08 -4.73 -6.46
CA PRO A 77 3.46 -3.58 -5.83
C PRO A 77 4.13 -2.28 -6.28
N GLY A 78 3.32 -1.24 -6.56
CA GLY A 78 3.85 0.06 -7.01
C GLY A 78 4.12 1.04 -5.87
N HIS A 79 3.67 0.76 -4.64
CA HIS A 79 3.77 1.71 -3.52
C HIS A 79 5.03 1.48 -2.68
N ALA A 80 5.64 2.57 -2.21
CA ALA A 80 6.89 2.55 -1.44
C ALA A 80 6.81 1.75 -0.13
N ASP A 81 5.64 1.68 0.52
CA ASP A 81 5.41 0.88 1.74
C ASP A 81 5.73 -0.61 1.52
N PHE A 82 5.70 -1.08 0.27
CA PHE A 82 5.98 -2.45 -0.13
C PHE A 82 7.39 -2.66 -0.70
N GLY A 83 8.31 -1.70 -0.53
CA GLY A 83 9.65 -1.73 -1.11
C GLY A 83 10.45 -3.00 -0.83
N GLY A 84 10.34 -3.56 0.36
CA GLY A 84 10.97 -4.85 0.69
C GLY A 84 10.38 -6.06 -0.06
N GLU A 85 9.12 -5.97 -0.51
CA GLU A 85 8.49 -6.99 -1.37
C GLU A 85 9.03 -6.91 -2.79
N VAL A 86 9.19 -5.69 -3.29
CA VAL A 86 9.75 -5.43 -4.61
C VAL A 86 11.14 -6.04 -4.75
N GLU A 87 12.05 -5.82 -3.79
CA GLU A 87 13.39 -6.40 -3.83
C GLU A 87 13.38 -7.94 -3.84
N ARG A 88 12.47 -8.55 -3.06
CA ARG A 88 12.32 -10.01 -3.05
C ARG A 88 11.77 -10.57 -4.36
N ILE A 89 10.84 -9.84 -4.99
CA ILE A 89 10.30 -10.20 -6.29
C ILE A 89 11.39 -10.11 -7.35
N LEU A 90 12.16 -9.03 -7.35
CA LEU A 90 13.26 -8.84 -8.30
C LEU A 90 14.29 -9.97 -8.20
N LYS A 91 14.55 -10.53 -7.01
CA LYS A 91 15.42 -11.72 -6.88
C LYS A 91 14.86 -12.99 -7.54
N MET A 92 13.54 -13.08 -7.74
CA MET A 92 12.93 -14.26 -8.39
C MET A 92 12.95 -14.20 -9.92
N VAL A 93 13.20 -13.03 -10.50
CA VAL A 93 13.10 -12.80 -11.95
C VAL A 93 14.46 -12.60 -12.60
N ASN A 94 14.50 -12.65 -13.91
CA ASN A 94 15.71 -12.47 -14.71
C ASN A 94 15.69 -11.17 -15.53
N GLY A 95 14.58 -10.48 -15.55
CA GLY A 95 14.43 -9.20 -16.23
C GLY A 95 13.10 -8.54 -15.87
N VAL A 96 12.95 -7.29 -16.27
CA VAL A 96 11.79 -6.47 -15.91
C VAL A 96 11.18 -5.80 -17.14
N ILE A 97 9.88 -5.64 -17.13
CA ILE A 97 9.14 -4.76 -18.05
C ILE A 97 8.84 -3.47 -17.31
N LEU A 98 9.34 -2.35 -17.83
CA LEU A 98 8.99 -1.01 -17.37
C LEU A 98 7.80 -0.51 -18.18
N LEU A 99 6.64 -0.40 -17.55
CA LEU A 99 5.43 0.09 -18.18
C LEU A 99 5.22 1.57 -17.87
N VAL A 100 5.13 2.40 -18.90
CA VAL A 100 4.98 3.86 -18.82
C VAL A 100 3.73 4.29 -19.57
N ASP A 101 2.92 5.18 -19.01
CA ASP A 101 1.79 5.79 -19.70
C ASP A 101 2.27 6.80 -20.73
N ALA A 102 1.75 6.74 -21.96
CA ALA A 102 2.16 7.62 -23.06
C ALA A 102 1.82 9.11 -22.85
N ALA A 103 0.88 9.43 -21.96
CA ALA A 103 0.51 10.81 -21.65
C ALA A 103 1.22 11.35 -20.40
N GLU A 104 1.36 10.50 -19.36
CA GLU A 104 1.88 10.89 -18.06
C GLU A 104 3.40 10.81 -17.96
N GLY A 105 4.01 9.87 -18.69
CA GLY A 105 5.45 9.63 -18.64
C GLY A 105 5.90 8.81 -17.42
N PRO A 106 7.23 8.73 -17.19
CA PRO A 106 7.79 8.02 -16.06
C PRO A 106 7.51 8.75 -14.74
N MET A 107 6.82 8.08 -13.81
CA MET A 107 6.39 8.65 -12.55
C MET A 107 7.35 8.33 -11.39
N PRO A 108 7.42 9.16 -10.32
CA PRO A 108 8.37 8.98 -9.22
C PRO A 108 8.36 7.62 -8.53
N GLN A 109 7.20 6.96 -8.44
CA GLN A 109 7.09 5.64 -7.80
C GLN A 109 7.78 4.54 -8.61
N THR A 110 7.76 4.62 -9.93
CA THR A 110 8.49 3.70 -10.83
C THR A 110 9.99 3.81 -10.68
N ARG A 111 10.50 5.00 -10.35
CA ARG A 111 11.93 5.29 -10.18
C ARG A 111 12.57 4.36 -9.15
N PHE A 112 11.98 4.23 -7.95
CA PHE A 112 12.52 3.37 -6.90
C PHE A 112 12.64 1.90 -7.31
N VAL A 113 11.58 1.36 -7.91
CA VAL A 113 11.56 -0.05 -8.34
C VAL A 113 12.56 -0.28 -9.46
N LEU A 114 12.63 0.66 -10.40
CA LEU A 114 13.58 0.61 -11.52
C LEU A 114 15.03 0.73 -11.04
N GLU A 115 15.34 1.64 -10.11
CA GLU A 115 16.68 1.77 -9.50
C GLU A 115 17.15 0.44 -8.91
N LYS A 116 16.28 -0.25 -8.17
CA LYS A 116 16.60 -1.57 -7.60
C LYS A 116 16.81 -2.64 -8.67
N ALA A 117 16.00 -2.63 -9.71
CA ALA A 117 16.16 -3.56 -10.83
C ALA A 117 17.48 -3.33 -11.60
N LEU A 118 17.83 -2.07 -11.84
CA LEU A 118 19.10 -1.70 -12.49
C LEU A 118 20.31 -2.07 -11.63
N ALA A 119 20.25 -1.80 -10.32
CA ALA A 119 21.30 -2.17 -9.36
C ALA A 119 21.54 -3.70 -9.29
N MET A 120 20.50 -4.51 -9.53
CA MET A 120 20.60 -5.98 -9.66
C MET A 120 21.03 -6.44 -11.05
N ASN A 121 21.36 -5.51 -11.95
CA ASN A 121 21.76 -5.77 -13.33
C ASN A 121 20.69 -6.52 -14.16
N HIS A 122 19.41 -6.28 -13.87
CA HIS A 122 18.34 -6.83 -14.69
C HIS A 122 18.27 -6.16 -16.05
N ARG A 123 17.92 -6.94 -17.07
CA ARG A 123 17.54 -6.40 -18.37
C ARG A 123 16.16 -5.78 -18.31
N VAL A 124 15.98 -4.68 -19.00
CA VAL A 124 14.75 -3.89 -19.02
C VAL A 124 14.14 -3.93 -20.42
N ILE A 125 12.85 -4.16 -20.54
CA ILE A 125 12.06 -3.85 -21.75
C ILE A 125 11.17 -2.68 -21.39
N VAL A 126 11.23 -1.60 -22.15
CA VAL A 126 10.36 -0.44 -21.97
C VAL A 126 9.09 -0.63 -22.79
N VAL A 127 7.94 -0.48 -22.15
CA VAL A 127 6.63 -0.56 -22.81
C VAL A 127 5.87 0.75 -22.55
N VAL A 128 5.74 1.56 -23.58
CA VAL A 128 4.92 2.77 -23.57
C VAL A 128 3.48 2.36 -23.85
N ASN A 129 2.61 2.45 -22.85
CA ASN A 129 1.22 1.99 -22.93
C ASN A 129 0.24 3.15 -23.13
N LYS A 130 -0.99 2.80 -23.52
CA LYS A 130 -2.08 3.73 -23.79
C LYS A 130 -1.79 4.69 -24.96
N VAL A 131 -1.09 4.20 -25.98
CA VAL A 131 -0.79 4.99 -27.19
C VAL A 131 -2.05 5.42 -27.97
N ASP A 132 -3.19 4.82 -27.68
CA ASP A 132 -4.51 5.13 -28.22
C ASP A 132 -5.17 6.38 -27.60
N ARG A 133 -4.57 6.96 -26.55
CA ARG A 133 -5.07 8.19 -25.94
C ARG A 133 -4.83 9.41 -26.85
N PRO A 134 -5.78 10.35 -26.93
CA PRO A 134 -5.62 11.56 -27.74
C PRO A 134 -4.57 12.54 -27.21
N ASP A 135 -4.20 12.42 -25.94
CA ASP A 135 -3.20 13.23 -25.23
C ASP A 135 -1.82 12.53 -25.11
N ALA A 136 -1.61 11.42 -25.84
CA ALA A 136 -0.35 10.70 -25.85
C ALA A 136 0.79 11.52 -26.46
N ARG A 137 1.96 11.58 -25.77
CA ARG A 137 3.16 12.34 -26.16
C ARG A 137 4.23 11.43 -26.77
N LEU A 138 3.87 10.74 -27.86
CA LEU A 138 4.65 9.62 -28.42
C LEU A 138 6.09 9.99 -28.84
N ASP A 139 6.31 11.23 -29.25
CA ASP A 139 7.62 11.72 -29.71
C ASP A 139 8.56 12.11 -28.54
N GLU A 140 8.01 12.46 -27.38
CA GLU A 140 8.77 12.95 -26.22
C GLU A 140 9.08 11.85 -25.20
N ILE A 141 8.18 10.86 -25.08
CA ILE A 141 8.22 9.86 -24.03
C ILE A 141 9.48 9.01 -24.05
N GLY A 142 10.04 8.78 -25.24
CA GLY A 142 11.27 8.01 -25.41
C GLY A 142 12.46 8.71 -24.75
N ASP A 143 12.56 10.02 -24.95
CA ASP A 143 13.63 10.85 -24.37
C ASP A 143 13.48 10.94 -22.84
N GLU A 144 12.24 11.10 -22.33
CA GLU A 144 11.96 11.11 -20.88
C GLU A 144 12.36 9.80 -20.19
N VAL A 145 12.11 8.65 -20.83
CA VAL A 145 12.52 7.35 -20.29
C VAL A 145 14.03 7.17 -20.33
N LEU A 146 14.68 7.61 -21.41
CA LEU A 146 16.13 7.56 -21.52
C LEU A 146 16.79 8.47 -20.47
N GLU A 147 16.27 9.67 -20.26
CA GLU A 147 16.73 10.57 -19.21
C GLU A 147 16.59 9.93 -17.82
N LEU A 148 15.46 9.28 -17.52
CA LEU A 148 15.28 8.53 -16.29
C LEU A 148 16.32 7.42 -16.11
N LEU A 149 16.62 6.63 -17.15
CA LEU A 149 17.63 5.58 -17.10
C LEU A 149 19.04 6.15 -16.86
N LEU A 150 19.37 7.29 -17.48
CA LEU A 150 20.63 8.01 -17.26
C LEU A 150 20.74 8.54 -15.82
N GLU A 151 19.68 9.14 -15.30
CA GLU A 151 19.64 9.61 -13.90
C GLU A 151 19.81 8.48 -12.87
N LEU A 152 19.46 7.25 -13.24
CA LEU A 152 19.59 6.06 -12.39
C LEU A 152 20.89 5.28 -12.63
N ASP A 153 21.87 5.90 -13.26
CA ASP A 153 23.19 5.29 -13.56
C ASP A 153 23.09 3.95 -14.29
N ALA A 154 22.14 3.84 -15.24
CA ALA A 154 21.96 2.63 -16.05
C ALA A 154 23.22 2.34 -16.87
N THR A 155 23.57 1.06 -17.01
CA THR A 155 24.68 0.61 -17.87
C THR A 155 24.36 0.81 -19.36
N ASN A 156 25.37 0.82 -20.22
CA ASN A 156 25.15 0.94 -21.68
C ASN A 156 24.19 -0.14 -22.21
N GLU A 157 24.28 -1.39 -21.72
CA GLU A 157 23.34 -2.45 -22.10
C GLU A 157 21.90 -2.16 -21.66
N GLN A 158 21.72 -1.48 -20.54
CA GLN A 158 20.40 -1.09 -20.03
C GLN A 158 19.86 0.15 -20.75
N LEU A 159 20.72 1.06 -21.21
CA LEU A 159 20.33 2.20 -22.05
C LEU A 159 19.89 1.76 -23.46
N ASP A 160 20.45 0.65 -23.98
CA ASP A 160 20.05 0.03 -25.25
C ASP A 160 18.79 -0.86 -25.10
N SER A 161 18.00 -0.67 -24.07
CA SER A 161 16.79 -1.45 -23.81
C SER A 161 15.77 -1.30 -24.94
N PRO A 162 15.16 -2.39 -25.43
CA PRO A 162 14.13 -2.33 -26.45
C PRO A 162 12.91 -1.56 -25.92
N MET A 163 12.38 -0.66 -26.76
CA MET A 163 11.19 0.12 -26.48
C MET A 163 10.05 -0.29 -27.42
N LEU A 164 8.88 -0.56 -26.86
CA LEU A 164 7.67 -0.91 -27.58
C LEU A 164 6.53 0.04 -27.20
N PHE A 165 5.65 0.29 -28.15
CA PHE A 165 4.47 1.12 -28.02
C PHE A 165 3.23 0.24 -28.04
N CYS A 166 2.45 0.26 -26.96
CA CYS A 166 1.36 -0.68 -26.73
C CYS A 166 0.04 0.03 -26.44
N SER A 167 -1.06 -0.59 -26.82
CA SER A 167 -2.37 -0.34 -26.23
C SER A 167 -2.81 -1.62 -25.52
N GLY A 168 -2.66 -1.65 -24.18
CA GLY A 168 -3.11 -2.78 -23.38
C GLY A 168 -4.62 -3.04 -23.54
N ARG A 169 -5.41 -1.98 -23.78
CA ARG A 169 -6.85 -2.09 -24.01
C ARG A 169 -7.20 -2.72 -25.36
N ALA A 170 -6.45 -2.37 -26.40
CA ALA A 170 -6.65 -2.92 -27.74
C ALA A 170 -5.90 -4.25 -27.95
N GLY A 171 -5.00 -4.63 -27.02
CA GLY A 171 -4.18 -5.83 -27.13
C GLY A 171 -3.15 -5.78 -28.25
N THR A 172 -2.53 -4.62 -28.50
CA THR A 172 -1.62 -4.40 -29.62
C THR A 172 -0.27 -3.86 -29.16
N ALA A 173 0.80 -4.23 -29.86
CA ALA A 173 2.16 -3.75 -29.64
C ALA A 173 2.88 -3.47 -30.97
N SER A 174 3.75 -2.45 -30.99
CA SER A 174 4.56 -2.07 -32.15
C SER A 174 5.90 -1.51 -31.69
N PHE A 175 6.93 -1.56 -32.54
CA PHE A 175 8.18 -0.82 -32.34
C PHE A 175 8.10 0.61 -32.85
N ASP A 176 7.12 0.93 -33.68
CA ASP A 176 6.90 2.26 -34.23
C ASP A 176 5.77 2.97 -33.46
N PRO A 177 6.04 4.16 -32.87
CA PRO A 177 5.06 4.91 -32.10
C PRO A 177 3.78 5.31 -32.87
N HIS A 178 3.92 5.51 -34.18
CA HIS A 178 2.83 6.00 -35.05
C HIS A 178 2.11 4.89 -35.82
N THR A 179 2.63 3.66 -35.78
CA THR A 179 2.03 2.52 -36.48
C THR A 179 1.44 1.53 -35.48
N PRO A 180 0.11 1.48 -35.31
CA PRO A 180 -0.52 0.51 -34.41
C PRO A 180 -0.18 -0.93 -34.78
N GLY A 181 0.17 -1.74 -33.79
CA GLY A 181 0.35 -3.17 -33.97
C GLY A 181 -0.96 -3.91 -34.22
N LYS A 182 -0.88 -5.18 -34.56
CA LYS A 182 -2.05 -6.06 -34.74
C LYS A 182 -2.43 -6.81 -33.47
N ASP A 183 -1.43 -7.25 -32.73
CA ASP A 183 -1.51 -8.05 -31.53
C ASP A 183 -0.29 -7.80 -30.63
N LEU A 184 -0.15 -8.55 -29.52
CA LEU A 184 1.00 -8.47 -28.61
C LEU A 184 2.19 -9.33 -29.04
N THR A 185 2.16 -9.97 -30.22
CA THR A 185 3.28 -10.79 -30.73
C THR A 185 4.62 -10.06 -30.67
N PRO A 186 4.77 -8.77 -31.06
CA PRO A 186 6.04 -8.06 -30.95
C PRO A 186 6.58 -8.00 -29.52
N LEU A 187 5.73 -7.80 -28.52
CA LEU A 187 6.13 -7.79 -27.12
C LEU A 187 6.54 -9.19 -26.64
N LEU A 188 5.75 -10.21 -26.94
CA LEU A 188 6.02 -11.58 -26.53
C LEU A 188 7.32 -12.12 -27.20
N ASP A 189 7.55 -11.82 -28.45
CA ASP A 189 8.79 -12.16 -29.15
C ASP A 189 10.01 -11.44 -28.54
N THR A 190 9.89 -10.14 -28.24
CA THR A 190 10.95 -9.39 -27.55
C THR A 190 11.28 -9.99 -26.18
N ILE A 191 10.28 -10.44 -25.42
CA ILE A 191 10.51 -11.14 -24.14
C ILE A 191 11.33 -12.42 -24.37
N LEU A 192 11.03 -13.22 -25.37
CA LEU A 192 11.77 -14.45 -25.65
C LEU A 192 13.21 -14.20 -26.10
N GLU A 193 13.43 -13.17 -26.90
CA GLU A 193 14.71 -12.84 -27.49
C GLU A 193 15.65 -12.08 -26.53
N TYR A 194 15.10 -11.09 -25.82
CA TYR A 194 15.89 -10.16 -25.02
C TYR A 194 16.04 -10.58 -23.56
N MET A 195 14.99 -11.17 -22.94
CA MET A 195 15.06 -11.57 -21.54
C MET A 195 15.92 -12.82 -21.36
N PRO A 196 16.85 -12.82 -20.38
CA PRO A 196 17.71 -13.98 -20.16
C PRO A 196 16.91 -15.18 -19.63
N ALA A 197 17.24 -16.36 -20.14
CA ALA A 197 16.76 -17.61 -19.60
C ALA A 197 17.39 -17.85 -18.22
N PRO A 198 16.65 -18.42 -17.25
CA PRO A 198 17.24 -18.84 -15.98
C PRO A 198 18.42 -19.80 -16.20
N ASP A 199 19.50 -19.58 -15.46
CA ASP A 199 20.68 -20.42 -15.48
C ASP A 199 20.89 -21.05 -14.11
N GLY A 200 21.36 -22.28 -14.07
CA GLY A 200 21.64 -22.97 -12.83
C GLY A 200 22.02 -24.43 -13.04
N GLU A 201 22.42 -25.12 -11.98
CA GLU A 201 22.91 -26.50 -11.98
C GLU A 201 21.81 -27.43 -11.47
N GLU A 202 21.30 -28.28 -12.36
CA GLU A 202 20.22 -29.23 -12.08
C GLU A 202 20.67 -30.42 -11.21
N ASP A 203 21.91 -30.87 -11.42
CA ASP A 203 22.51 -32.02 -10.73
C ASP A 203 23.01 -31.69 -9.31
N GLU A 204 23.03 -30.39 -8.94
CA GLU A 204 23.43 -29.94 -7.61
C GLU A 204 22.32 -30.18 -6.54
N PRO A 205 22.70 -30.26 -5.27
CA PRO A 205 21.73 -30.36 -4.18
C PRO A 205 20.77 -29.18 -4.14
N LEU A 206 19.48 -29.46 -3.89
CA LEU A 206 18.38 -28.48 -3.86
C LEU A 206 18.69 -27.24 -3.02
N GLN A 207 18.34 -26.07 -3.58
CA GLN A 207 18.32 -24.79 -2.88
C GLN A 207 17.18 -23.90 -3.42
N VAL A 208 16.28 -23.46 -2.54
CA VAL A 208 15.12 -22.61 -2.85
C VAL A 208 15.09 -21.44 -1.88
N LEU A 209 15.08 -20.20 -2.38
CA LEU A 209 14.85 -19.02 -1.55
C LEU A 209 13.36 -18.72 -1.46
N VAL A 210 12.85 -18.57 -0.23
CA VAL A 210 11.46 -18.19 0.03
C VAL A 210 11.30 -16.68 -0.04
N SER A 211 10.64 -16.21 -1.08
CA SER A 211 10.44 -14.77 -1.35
C SER A 211 9.09 -14.26 -0.84
N SER A 212 8.06 -15.11 -0.81
CA SER A 212 6.77 -14.77 -0.22
C SER A 212 6.13 -15.96 0.47
N ILE A 213 5.13 -15.69 1.29
CA ILE A 213 4.37 -16.71 2.04
C ILE A 213 2.89 -16.51 1.74
N ASP A 214 2.19 -17.64 1.64
CA ASP A 214 0.74 -17.69 1.66
C ASP A 214 0.28 -18.65 2.76
N TYR A 215 -1.00 -18.62 3.07
CA TYR A 215 -1.58 -19.49 4.08
C TYR A 215 -2.91 -20.09 3.61
N ASN A 216 -3.04 -21.38 3.80
CA ASN A 216 -4.27 -22.10 3.55
C ASN A 216 -4.64 -22.93 4.80
N GLU A 217 -5.91 -22.93 5.19
CA GLU A 217 -6.38 -23.59 6.41
C GLU A 217 -6.17 -25.12 6.38
N PHE A 218 -6.08 -25.75 5.21
CA PHE A 218 -5.92 -27.18 5.04
C PHE A 218 -4.46 -27.64 5.00
N VAL A 219 -3.57 -26.84 4.42
CA VAL A 219 -2.16 -27.21 4.20
C VAL A 219 -1.19 -26.37 5.03
N GLY A 220 -1.69 -25.39 5.78
CA GLY A 220 -0.89 -24.50 6.58
C GLY A 220 -0.17 -23.43 5.75
N ARG A 221 1.04 -23.04 6.16
CA ARG A 221 1.88 -22.08 5.42
C ARG A 221 2.39 -22.68 4.13
N ILE A 222 2.36 -21.87 3.07
CA ILE A 222 2.84 -22.19 1.74
C ILE A 222 3.99 -21.23 1.44
N GLY A 223 5.19 -21.75 1.21
CA GLY A 223 6.32 -20.97 0.74
C GLY A 223 6.23 -20.78 -0.76
N VAL A 224 6.51 -19.57 -1.23
CA VAL A 224 6.64 -19.24 -2.66
C VAL A 224 8.07 -18.77 -2.92
N GLY A 225 8.74 -19.35 -3.91
CA GLY A 225 10.10 -19.00 -4.22
C GLY A 225 10.60 -19.60 -5.51
N ARG A 226 11.80 -19.16 -5.93
CA ARG A 226 12.51 -19.70 -7.10
C ARG A 226 13.49 -20.78 -6.65
N ILE A 227 13.58 -21.83 -7.45
CA ILE A 227 14.63 -22.85 -7.29
C ILE A 227 15.90 -22.28 -7.90
N GLU A 228 16.93 -22.07 -7.08
CA GLU A 228 18.22 -21.50 -7.51
C GLU A 228 19.16 -22.58 -8.03
N ARG A 229 19.07 -23.79 -7.46
CA ARG A 229 19.78 -24.97 -7.97
C ARG A 229 19.08 -26.27 -7.60
N GLY A 230 19.37 -27.32 -8.35
CA GLY A 230 18.86 -28.65 -8.11
C GLY A 230 17.40 -28.83 -8.47
N MET A 231 16.80 -29.86 -7.87
CA MET A 231 15.44 -30.28 -8.12
C MET A 231 14.71 -30.54 -6.80
N ILE A 232 13.44 -30.16 -6.71
CA ILE A 232 12.55 -30.46 -5.59
C ILE A 232 11.55 -31.54 -5.99
N LYS A 233 11.29 -32.49 -5.08
CA LYS A 233 10.31 -33.57 -5.27
C LYS A 233 9.33 -33.65 -4.12
N GLN A 234 8.08 -34.02 -4.45
CA GLN A 234 7.08 -34.32 -3.41
C GLN A 234 7.55 -35.46 -2.51
N GLY A 235 7.38 -35.30 -1.21
CA GLY A 235 7.84 -36.27 -0.21
C GLY A 235 9.31 -36.19 0.15
N GLN A 236 10.09 -35.28 -0.46
CA GLN A 236 11.52 -35.09 -0.20
C GLN A 236 11.75 -34.51 1.20
N GLY A 237 12.74 -35.09 1.93
CA GLY A 237 13.28 -34.49 3.16
C GLY A 237 14.17 -33.30 2.84
N VAL A 238 13.97 -32.21 3.53
CA VAL A 238 14.69 -30.94 3.35
C VAL A 238 15.12 -30.35 4.67
N VAL A 239 16.01 -29.37 4.64
CA VAL A 239 16.42 -28.58 5.79
C VAL A 239 16.13 -27.11 5.49
N VAL A 240 15.38 -26.45 6.38
CA VAL A 240 15.11 -25.02 6.34
C VAL A 240 16.19 -24.31 7.15
N CYS A 241 16.90 -23.38 6.52
CA CYS A 241 17.94 -22.54 7.13
C CYS A 241 17.71 -21.07 6.79
N ASN A 242 18.41 -20.16 7.50
CA ASN A 242 18.27 -18.72 7.29
C ASN A 242 19.65 -18.04 7.30
N TYR A 243 19.90 -17.14 6.36
CA TYR A 243 21.17 -16.43 6.22
C TYR A 243 21.54 -15.60 7.46
N HIS A 244 20.58 -14.91 8.07
CA HIS A 244 20.81 -14.05 9.22
C HIS A 244 20.91 -14.80 10.57
N GLY A 245 20.93 -16.13 10.55
CA GLY A 245 21.42 -16.95 11.66
C GLY A 245 20.56 -17.06 12.92
N ASN A 246 19.37 -16.49 12.94
CA ASN A 246 18.54 -16.46 14.17
C ASN A 246 17.74 -17.75 14.43
N SER A 247 17.72 -18.70 13.51
CA SER A 247 17.05 -19.98 13.68
C SER A 247 17.99 -21.16 13.45
N LYS A 248 17.92 -22.17 14.32
CA LYS A 248 18.60 -23.46 14.09
C LYS A 248 18.04 -24.10 12.81
N ASN A 249 18.91 -24.79 12.07
CA ASN A 249 18.49 -25.59 10.92
C ASN A 249 17.34 -26.53 11.31
N ARG A 250 16.23 -26.46 10.58
CA ARG A 250 15.00 -27.20 10.89
C ARG A 250 14.75 -28.25 9.81
N PRO A 251 14.72 -29.54 10.17
CA PRO A 251 14.34 -30.58 9.22
C PRO A 251 12.85 -30.45 8.89
N ALA A 252 12.50 -30.62 7.63
CA ALA A 252 11.13 -30.60 7.15
C ALA A 252 10.93 -31.61 6.01
N LYS A 253 9.69 -31.82 5.60
CA LYS A 253 9.34 -32.70 4.48
C LYS A 253 8.37 -31.99 3.55
N ILE A 254 8.67 -31.98 2.28
CA ILE A 254 7.80 -31.39 1.25
C ILE A 254 6.53 -32.24 1.09
N VAL A 255 5.37 -31.66 1.37
CA VAL A 255 4.08 -32.34 1.27
C VAL A 255 3.49 -32.18 -0.12
N SER A 256 3.44 -30.95 -0.64
CA SER A 256 2.93 -30.68 -1.98
C SER A 256 3.74 -29.58 -2.66
N ILE A 257 3.77 -29.65 -3.98
CA ILE A 257 4.42 -28.68 -4.85
C ILE A 257 3.40 -28.22 -5.88
N TYR A 258 3.37 -26.92 -6.17
CA TYR A 258 2.52 -26.35 -7.20
C TYR A 258 3.34 -25.42 -8.09
N GLN A 259 3.00 -25.40 -9.36
CA GLN A 259 3.45 -24.37 -10.32
C GLN A 259 2.27 -23.51 -10.76
N PHE A 260 2.58 -22.33 -11.29
CA PHE A 260 1.57 -21.45 -11.88
C PHE A 260 1.30 -21.86 -13.32
N ASP A 261 0.03 -21.91 -13.69
CA ASP A 261 -0.47 -22.04 -15.05
C ASP A 261 -1.64 -21.09 -15.22
N GLY A 262 -1.44 -20.01 -15.96
CA GLY A 262 -2.28 -18.83 -15.83
C GLY A 262 -2.26 -18.32 -14.39
N LEU A 263 -3.45 -18.09 -13.85
CA LEU A 263 -3.63 -17.67 -12.45
C LEU A 263 -3.82 -18.86 -11.48
N LYS A 264 -3.85 -20.08 -11.99
CA LYS A 264 -4.10 -21.27 -11.17
C LYS A 264 -2.80 -21.89 -10.68
N ARG A 265 -2.86 -22.44 -9.47
CA ARG A 265 -1.81 -23.31 -8.93
C ARG A 265 -2.11 -24.75 -9.31
N VAL A 266 -1.27 -25.32 -10.14
CA VAL A 266 -1.39 -26.70 -10.63
C VAL A 266 -0.44 -27.57 -9.81
N PRO A 267 -0.90 -28.68 -9.22
CA PRO A 267 -0.03 -29.58 -8.49
C PRO A 267 0.94 -30.30 -9.44
N VAL A 268 2.21 -30.39 -9.01
CA VAL A 268 3.26 -31.09 -9.73
C VAL A 268 4.00 -32.03 -8.76
N THR A 269 4.58 -33.09 -9.29
CA THR A 269 5.35 -34.07 -8.49
C THR A 269 6.78 -33.64 -8.27
N GLU A 270 7.34 -32.87 -9.20
CA GLU A 270 8.71 -32.34 -9.17
C GLU A 270 8.81 -31.00 -9.90
N ALA A 271 9.82 -30.23 -9.55
CA ALA A 271 10.20 -28.99 -10.22
C ALA A 271 11.72 -28.80 -10.14
N GLN A 272 12.28 -28.02 -11.05
CA GLN A 272 13.72 -27.90 -11.21
C GLN A 272 14.20 -26.45 -11.24
N VAL A 273 15.50 -26.27 -11.26
CA VAL A 273 16.18 -24.96 -11.27
C VAL A 273 15.51 -23.96 -12.22
N GLY A 274 15.32 -22.73 -11.76
CA GLY A 274 14.66 -21.66 -12.48
C GLY A 274 13.14 -21.58 -12.28
N ASP A 275 12.47 -22.68 -11.90
CA ASP A 275 11.03 -22.68 -11.68
C ASP A 275 10.65 -21.83 -10.46
N ILE A 276 9.59 -21.04 -10.59
CA ILE A 276 8.89 -20.38 -9.47
C ILE A 276 7.81 -21.33 -8.99
N ILE A 277 7.90 -21.75 -7.74
CA ILE A 277 7.04 -22.77 -7.14
C ILE A 277 6.34 -22.28 -5.87
N CYS A 278 5.22 -22.93 -5.58
CA CYS A 278 4.60 -22.90 -4.25
C CYS A 278 4.77 -24.29 -3.63
N PHE A 279 5.14 -24.37 -2.36
CA PHE A 279 5.28 -25.65 -1.68
C PHE A 279 4.81 -25.59 -0.24
N SER A 280 4.38 -26.73 0.29
CA SER A 280 3.93 -26.90 1.68
C SER A 280 4.67 -28.02 2.39
N GLY A 281 4.52 -28.10 3.72
CA GLY A 281 5.16 -29.12 4.56
C GLY A 281 6.25 -28.56 5.49
N CYS A 282 6.51 -27.26 5.44
CA CYS A 282 7.40 -26.55 6.35
C CYS A 282 6.56 -25.62 7.23
N GLU A 283 6.12 -26.09 8.42
CA GLU A 283 5.13 -25.39 9.27
C GLU A 283 5.54 -23.97 9.66
N ASP A 284 6.81 -23.77 10.01
CA ASP A 284 7.35 -22.48 10.47
C ASP A 284 8.14 -21.73 9.40
N ILE A 285 7.84 -21.97 8.11
CA ILE A 285 8.55 -21.30 7.04
C ILE A 285 8.31 -19.79 7.07
N SER A 286 9.36 -19.03 6.84
CA SER A 286 9.34 -17.57 6.82
C SER A 286 9.96 -17.01 5.55
N ILE A 287 9.65 -15.75 5.24
CA ILE A 287 10.28 -15.03 4.14
C ILE A 287 11.79 -14.92 4.42
N GLY A 288 12.61 -15.22 3.40
CA GLY A 288 14.06 -15.23 3.51
C GLY A 288 14.65 -16.55 4.02
N ASP A 289 13.82 -17.52 4.40
CA ASP A 289 14.30 -18.87 4.65
C ASP A 289 14.78 -19.51 3.34
N THR A 290 15.82 -20.31 3.43
CA THR A 290 16.31 -21.14 2.33
C THR A 290 15.98 -22.59 2.60
N VAL A 291 15.34 -23.24 1.65
CA VAL A 291 15.05 -24.68 1.70
C VAL A 291 16.14 -25.43 0.96
N CYS A 292 16.93 -26.24 1.67
CA CYS A 292 18.08 -26.94 1.16
C CYS A 292 17.92 -28.45 1.22
N SER A 293 18.68 -29.15 0.35
CA SER A 293 18.93 -30.57 0.55
C SER A 293 19.74 -30.79 1.83
N PRO A 294 19.47 -31.84 2.63
CA PRO A 294 20.30 -32.21 3.79
C PRO A 294 21.78 -32.44 3.44
N ALA A 295 22.08 -32.78 2.20
CA ALA A 295 23.46 -33.02 1.72
C ALA A 295 24.31 -31.75 1.66
N LYS A 296 23.68 -30.58 1.43
CA LYS A 296 24.36 -29.27 1.31
C LYS A 296 23.44 -28.18 1.82
N VAL A 297 23.67 -27.72 3.03
CA VAL A 297 22.85 -26.67 3.68
C VAL A 297 23.59 -25.35 3.59
N GLU A 298 23.17 -24.51 2.64
CA GLU A 298 23.76 -23.19 2.37
C GLU A 298 22.63 -22.16 2.31
N PRO A 299 22.51 -21.26 3.31
CA PRO A 299 21.51 -20.21 3.27
C PRO A 299 21.84 -19.16 2.21
N LEU A 300 20.84 -18.75 1.46
CA LEU A 300 20.94 -17.65 0.49
C LEU A 300 20.77 -16.31 1.17
N GLU A 301 21.55 -15.34 0.72
CA GLU A 301 21.42 -13.96 1.18
C GLU A 301 20.07 -13.37 0.75
N PHE A 302 19.38 -12.73 1.68
CA PHE A 302 18.14 -12.05 1.39
C PHE A 302 18.04 -10.70 2.11
N VAL A 303 17.20 -9.83 1.57
CA VAL A 303 16.90 -8.56 2.19
C VAL A 303 15.91 -8.79 3.34
N LYS A 304 16.30 -8.42 4.55
CA LYS A 304 15.43 -8.52 5.73
C LYS A 304 14.10 -7.82 5.45
N VAL A 305 13.05 -8.46 5.88
CA VAL A 305 11.74 -7.78 5.96
C VAL A 305 11.89 -6.58 6.85
N GLY A 306 11.57 -5.38 6.33
CA GLY A 306 11.64 -4.14 7.10
C GLY A 306 10.83 -4.25 8.39
N GLU A 307 11.40 -3.79 9.49
CA GLU A 307 10.65 -3.73 10.76
C GLU A 307 9.52 -2.71 10.64
N PRO A 308 8.42 -2.91 11.37
CA PRO A 308 7.36 -1.91 11.45
C PRO A 308 7.91 -0.55 11.90
N THR A 309 7.43 0.51 11.27
CA THR A 309 7.82 1.90 11.60
C THR A 309 6.76 2.65 12.36
N MET A 310 5.51 2.17 12.31
CA MET A 310 4.38 2.78 13.01
C MET A 310 3.45 1.75 13.62
N GLU A 311 2.66 2.17 14.60
CA GLU A 311 1.65 1.34 15.25
C GLU A 311 0.34 2.10 15.43
N MET A 312 -0.75 1.35 15.49
CA MET A 312 -2.08 1.81 15.89
C MET A 312 -2.64 0.85 16.94
N THR A 313 -3.49 1.35 17.83
CA THR A 313 -4.25 0.50 18.74
C THR A 313 -5.59 0.15 18.11
N PHE A 314 -5.86 -1.14 17.96
CA PHE A 314 -7.14 -1.67 17.55
C PHE A 314 -7.87 -2.16 18.80
N SER A 315 -9.07 -1.70 19.04
CA SER A 315 -9.89 -2.07 20.20
C SER A 315 -11.29 -2.48 19.77
N VAL A 316 -11.96 -3.18 20.67
CA VAL A 316 -13.39 -3.47 20.52
C VAL A 316 -14.17 -2.16 20.45
N ASN A 317 -15.19 -2.12 19.58
CA ASN A 317 -16.10 -0.98 19.53
C ASN A 317 -16.97 -0.96 20.78
N ASP A 318 -16.76 0.04 21.63
CA ASP A 318 -17.51 0.31 22.87
C ASP A 318 -18.46 1.52 22.75
N SER A 319 -18.72 1.99 21.51
CA SER A 319 -19.63 3.10 21.25
C SER A 319 -21.09 2.74 21.55
N PRO A 320 -21.99 3.72 21.73
CA PRO A 320 -23.43 3.48 21.86
C PRO A 320 -24.07 2.78 20.65
N PHE A 321 -23.34 2.66 19.55
CA PHE A 321 -23.80 1.97 18.34
C PHE A 321 -23.12 0.62 18.11
N ALA A 322 -22.28 0.16 19.02
CA ALA A 322 -21.63 -1.13 18.95
C ALA A 322 -22.61 -2.29 18.69
N GLY A 323 -22.25 -3.21 17.81
CA GLY A 323 -23.02 -4.41 17.48
C GLY A 323 -24.25 -4.19 16.59
N LYS A 324 -24.46 -2.98 16.06
CA LYS A 324 -25.61 -2.71 15.20
C LYS A 324 -25.37 -3.04 13.72
N GLU A 325 -24.13 -3.00 13.27
CA GLU A 325 -23.78 -3.10 11.86
C GLU A 325 -22.86 -4.29 11.55
N GLY A 326 -21.99 -4.69 12.48
CA GLY A 326 -21.04 -5.78 12.31
C GLY A 326 -21.49 -7.11 12.90
N LYS A 327 -20.89 -8.18 12.40
CA LYS A 327 -21.08 -9.55 12.90
C LYS A 327 -20.07 -9.93 13.98
N PHE A 328 -18.84 -9.41 13.86
CA PHE A 328 -17.70 -9.74 14.71
C PHE A 328 -17.33 -8.54 15.59
N VAL A 329 -17.83 -8.53 16.82
CA VAL A 329 -17.79 -7.38 17.74
C VAL A 329 -17.06 -7.67 19.06
N THR A 330 -16.45 -8.84 19.23
CA THR A 330 -15.80 -9.23 20.48
C THR A 330 -14.30 -9.23 20.37
N SER A 331 -13.59 -9.04 21.51
CA SER A 331 -12.12 -9.12 21.56
C SER A 331 -11.57 -10.48 21.08
N ARG A 332 -12.30 -11.57 21.33
CA ARG A 332 -11.94 -12.90 20.85
C ARG A 332 -11.92 -12.97 19.30
N HIS A 333 -12.93 -12.40 18.64
CA HIS A 333 -13.00 -12.35 17.19
C HIS A 333 -11.87 -11.48 16.62
N LEU A 334 -11.68 -10.29 17.21
CA LEU A 334 -10.65 -9.35 16.79
C LEU A 334 -9.26 -9.98 16.94
N ARG A 335 -8.97 -10.59 18.10
CA ARG A 335 -7.71 -11.30 18.34
C ARG A 335 -7.47 -12.40 17.31
N ALA A 336 -8.44 -13.30 17.13
CA ALA A 336 -8.31 -14.43 16.20
C ALA A 336 -8.00 -13.95 14.78
N ARG A 337 -8.66 -12.87 14.33
CA ARG A 337 -8.46 -12.29 13.00
C ARG A 337 -7.08 -11.67 12.85
N LEU A 338 -6.64 -10.87 13.82
CA LEU A 338 -5.32 -10.23 13.81
C LEU A 338 -4.18 -11.27 13.85
N TYR A 339 -4.29 -12.30 14.67
CA TYR A 339 -3.29 -13.36 14.73
C TYR A 339 -3.30 -14.25 13.46
N LYS A 340 -4.45 -14.41 12.81
CA LYS A 340 -4.53 -15.07 11.49
C LYS A 340 -3.79 -14.28 10.42
N GLU A 341 -3.81 -12.95 10.48
CA GLU A 341 -3.06 -12.10 9.55
C GLU A 341 -1.55 -12.32 9.65
N LEU A 342 -1.00 -12.51 10.85
CA LEU A 342 0.42 -12.80 11.07
C LEU A 342 0.91 -14.09 10.37
N LEU A 343 -0.01 -14.98 9.99
CA LEU A 343 0.34 -16.19 9.23
C LEU A 343 0.67 -15.88 7.76
N LYS A 344 0.13 -14.78 7.24
CA LYS A 344 0.30 -14.33 5.85
C LYS A 344 1.29 -13.17 5.76
N ASP A 345 1.20 -12.22 6.68
CA ASP A 345 1.99 -10.99 6.66
C ASP A 345 3.06 -10.99 7.76
N VAL A 346 4.29 -11.21 7.35
CA VAL A 346 5.46 -11.22 8.27
C VAL A 346 5.94 -9.81 8.65
N SER A 347 5.44 -8.77 7.99
CA SER A 347 5.79 -7.37 8.29
C SER A 347 4.88 -6.75 9.34
N LEU A 348 3.78 -7.42 9.65
CA LEU A 348 2.86 -7.02 10.69
C LEU A 348 3.31 -7.56 12.05
N ARG A 349 3.18 -6.77 13.10
CA ARG A 349 3.37 -7.20 14.49
C ARG A 349 2.12 -6.89 15.28
N VAL A 350 1.61 -7.88 16.00
CA VAL A 350 0.45 -7.73 16.88
C VAL A 350 0.87 -8.09 18.29
N THR A 351 0.58 -7.21 19.24
CA THR A 351 0.79 -7.43 20.67
C THR A 351 -0.47 -7.06 21.45
N ASP A 352 -0.68 -7.68 22.60
CA ASP A 352 -1.79 -7.30 23.46
C ASP A 352 -1.59 -5.86 23.96
N GLY A 353 -2.67 -5.09 24.02
CA GLY A 353 -2.68 -3.71 24.46
C GLY A 353 -2.71 -3.56 25.98
N GLU A 354 -3.04 -2.36 26.44
CA GLU A 354 -3.13 -2.06 27.89
C GLU A 354 -4.37 -2.67 28.53
N THR A 355 -5.39 -2.93 27.74
CA THR A 355 -6.64 -3.57 28.16
C THR A 355 -6.83 -4.90 27.44
N THR A 356 -7.62 -5.80 28.01
CA THR A 356 -7.94 -7.12 27.43
C THR A 356 -8.66 -7.02 26.07
N ASP A 357 -9.23 -5.87 25.75
CA ASP A 357 -10.04 -5.61 24.57
C ASP A 357 -9.31 -4.75 23.55
N SER A 358 -8.01 -4.53 23.73
CA SER A 358 -7.16 -3.74 22.83
C SER A 358 -5.92 -4.49 22.37
N PHE A 359 -5.47 -4.20 21.14
CA PHE A 359 -4.29 -4.80 20.49
C PHE A 359 -3.47 -3.70 19.86
N ARG A 360 -2.15 -3.73 20.07
CA ARG A 360 -1.22 -2.89 19.34
C ARG A 360 -0.86 -3.58 18.04
N VAL A 361 -1.14 -2.93 16.94
CA VAL A 361 -0.90 -3.43 15.59
C VAL A 361 0.12 -2.52 14.93
N ALA A 362 1.31 -3.06 14.69
CA ALA A 362 2.40 -2.31 14.09
C ALA A 362 2.65 -2.78 12.64
N GLY A 363 2.78 -1.83 11.73
CA GLY A 363 2.97 -2.03 10.29
C GLY A 363 4.04 -1.11 9.72
N ARG A 364 4.32 -1.26 8.42
CA ARG A 364 5.36 -0.50 7.73
C ARG A 364 4.96 0.94 7.45
N GLY A 365 3.67 1.18 7.23
CA GLY A 365 3.15 2.47 6.83
C GLY A 365 1.65 2.60 7.07
N GLU A 366 1.14 3.81 6.87
CA GLU A 366 -0.28 4.14 7.07
C GLU A 366 -1.18 3.35 6.10
N MET A 367 -0.78 3.24 4.83
CA MET A 367 -1.53 2.49 3.83
C MET A 367 -1.62 1.00 4.18
N HIS A 368 -0.55 0.42 4.71
CA HIS A 368 -0.54 -0.98 5.14
C HIS A 368 -1.60 -1.25 6.23
N LEU A 369 -1.67 -0.37 7.25
CA LEU A 369 -2.64 -0.50 8.33
C LEU A 369 -4.08 -0.17 7.85
N SER A 370 -4.26 0.81 6.96
CA SER A 370 -5.58 1.14 6.40
C SER A 370 -6.16 0.01 5.55
N ILE A 371 -5.32 -0.70 4.80
CA ILE A 371 -5.73 -1.89 4.04
C ILE A 371 -6.20 -3.01 4.98
N LEU A 372 -5.47 -3.25 6.08
CA LEU A 372 -5.88 -4.23 7.07
C LEU A 372 -7.25 -3.88 7.70
N ILE A 373 -7.44 -2.63 8.09
CA ILE A 373 -8.70 -2.13 8.65
C ILE A 373 -9.85 -2.31 7.63
N GLU A 374 -9.64 -1.94 6.38
CA GLU A 374 -10.65 -2.03 5.34
C GLU A 374 -11.02 -3.49 5.01
N ASN A 375 -10.04 -4.40 4.98
CA ASN A 375 -10.29 -5.84 4.83
C ASN A 375 -11.16 -6.36 5.98
N MET A 376 -10.81 -6.03 7.22
CA MET A 376 -11.59 -6.42 8.40
C MET A 376 -13.01 -5.85 8.35
N ARG A 377 -13.16 -4.59 7.95
CA ARG A 377 -14.46 -3.93 7.76
C ARG A 377 -15.35 -4.70 6.78
N ARG A 378 -14.82 -5.10 5.62
CA ARG A 378 -15.54 -5.86 4.59
C ARG A 378 -15.88 -7.29 5.04
N GLU A 379 -15.03 -7.89 5.85
CA GLU A 379 -15.31 -9.19 6.48
C GLU A 379 -16.42 -9.13 7.53
N GLY A 380 -16.86 -7.94 7.95
CA GLY A 380 -17.97 -7.75 8.88
C GLY A 380 -17.55 -7.48 10.32
N TYR A 381 -16.30 -7.05 10.56
CA TYR A 381 -15.81 -6.63 11.87
C TYR A 381 -16.25 -5.21 12.23
N GLU A 382 -16.52 -4.98 13.51
CA GLU A 382 -16.58 -3.65 14.12
C GLU A 382 -15.40 -3.49 15.06
N LEU A 383 -14.69 -2.38 14.93
CA LEU A 383 -13.53 -2.06 15.77
C LEU A 383 -13.36 -0.54 15.91
N CYS A 384 -12.62 -0.12 16.93
CA CYS A 384 -12.11 1.24 17.06
C CYS A 384 -10.61 1.27 16.81
N CYS A 385 -10.15 2.29 16.09
CA CYS A 385 -8.73 2.51 15.80
C CYS A 385 -8.27 3.83 16.41
N SER A 386 -7.07 3.82 17.01
CA SER A 386 -6.41 5.04 17.51
C SER A 386 -5.69 5.78 16.40
N ASN A 387 -5.22 7.00 16.71
CA ASN A 387 -4.25 7.71 15.89
C ASN A 387 -2.97 6.87 15.67
N PRO A 388 -2.40 6.83 14.45
CA PRO A 388 -1.12 6.18 14.19
C PRO A 388 0.03 6.88 14.93
N ARG A 389 0.95 6.08 15.48
CA ARG A 389 2.14 6.57 16.16
C ARG A 389 3.38 5.92 15.56
N VAL A 390 4.44 6.70 15.37
CA VAL A 390 5.72 6.14 14.95
C VAL A 390 6.40 5.37 16.08
N LEU A 391 7.11 4.31 15.73
CA LEU A 391 7.89 3.51 16.66
C LEU A 391 9.28 4.13 16.82
N TYR A 392 9.55 4.66 18.01
CA TYR A 392 10.87 5.17 18.37
C TYR A 392 11.82 4.02 18.70
N LYS A 393 13.11 4.21 18.41
CA LYS A 393 14.18 3.31 18.83
C LYS A 393 15.19 4.07 19.66
N GLU A 394 15.83 3.37 20.58
CA GLU A 394 16.98 3.87 21.30
C GLU A 394 18.24 3.29 20.64
N ILE A 395 19.07 4.16 20.06
CA ILE A 395 20.32 3.80 19.39
C ILE A 395 21.43 4.56 20.11
N ASP A 396 22.38 3.85 20.67
CA ASP A 396 23.50 4.41 21.45
C ASP A 396 23.05 5.36 22.59
N GLY A 397 21.91 5.05 23.24
CA GLY A 397 21.35 5.86 24.32
C GLY A 397 20.61 7.13 23.85
N VAL A 398 20.43 7.30 22.53
CA VAL A 398 19.70 8.43 21.95
C VAL A 398 18.36 7.95 21.41
N LYS A 399 17.28 8.68 21.76
CA LYS A 399 15.96 8.45 21.18
C LYS A 399 15.98 8.82 19.70
N CYS A 400 15.74 7.83 18.83
CA CYS A 400 15.70 7.98 17.39
C CYS A 400 14.30 7.75 16.84
N GLU A 401 13.98 8.43 15.75
CA GLU A 401 12.71 8.34 15.03
C GLU A 401 12.92 7.88 13.59
N PRO A 402 11.92 7.22 12.97
CA PRO A 402 12.00 6.81 11.57
C PRO A 402 11.99 8.03 10.65
N ILE A 403 12.85 7.98 9.64
CA ILE A 403 13.07 9.05 8.66
C ILE A 403 12.73 8.55 7.27
N GLU A 404 12.14 9.42 6.46
CA GLU A 404 11.85 9.17 5.06
C GLU A 404 12.60 10.14 4.15
N LYS A 405 13.08 9.63 3.02
CA LYS A 405 13.45 10.42 1.87
C LYS A 405 12.21 10.64 1.01
N VAL A 406 11.91 11.90 0.77
CA VAL A 406 10.70 12.33 0.07
C VAL A 406 11.08 13.06 -1.20
N ILE A 407 10.43 12.70 -2.30
CA ILE A 407 10.51 13.41 -3.58
C ILE A 407 9.16 14.05 -3.81
N ILE A 408 9.15 15.35 -4.00
CA ILE A 408 7.95 16.13 -4.32
C ILE A 408 8.13 16.76 -5.67
N ASP A 409 7.19 16.52 -6.56
CA ASP A 409 7.16 17.11 -7.90
C ASP A 409 5.97 18.08 -8.02
N VAL A 410 6.25 19.36 -8.22
CA VAL A 410 5.25 20.42 -8.24
C VAL A 410 5.56 21.46 -9.32
N PRO A 411 4.54 22.12 -9.89
CA PRO A 411 4.75 23.34 -10.67
C PRO A 411 5.53 24.40 -9.89
N GLU A 412 6.38 25.14 -10.58
CA GLU A 412 7.26 26.17 -9.98
C GLU A 412 6.49 27.18 -9.10
N GLU A 413 5.26 27.51 -9.47
CA GLU A 413 4.42 28.47 -8.74
C GLU A 413 4.06 28.02 -7.31
N TYR A 414 4.04 26.68 -7.02
CA TYR A 414 3.70 26.13 -5.70
C TYR A 414 4.93 25.80 -4.84
N MET A 415 6.14 25.87 -5.41
CA MET A 415 7.39 25.51 -4.73
C MET A 415 7.55 26.23 -3.38
N GLY A 416 7.30 27.54 -3.33
CA GLY A 416 7.46 28.35 -2.13
C GLY A 416 6.58 27.87 -0.97
N SER A 417 5.31 27.58 -1.23
CA SER A 417 4.36 27.06 -0.24
C SER A 417 4.78 25.69 0.29
N VAL A 418 5.23 24.79 -0.61
CA VAL A 418 5.72 23.45 -0.24
C VAL A 418 6.96 23.54 0.64
N MET A 419 7.93 24.36 0.30
CA MET A 419 9.16 24.54 1.06
C MET A 419 8.89 25.10 2.46
N GLU A 420 8.02 26.09 2.61
CA GLU A 420 7.61 26.66 3.89
C GLU A 420 6.96 25.60 4.80
N LYS A 421 6.02 24.84 4.24
CA LYS A 421 5.30 23.82 4.99
C LYS A 421 6.19 22.67 5.43
N LEU A 422 7.03 22.14 4.56
CA LEU A 422 7.96 21.07 4.90
C LEU A 422 9.02 21.53 5.89
N GLY A 423 9.50 22.76 5.77
CA GLY A 423 10.41 23.36 6.75
C GLY A 423 9.78 23.43 8.15
N SER A 424 8.51 23.85 8.25
CA SER A 424 7.76 23.87 9.51
C SER A 424 7.56 22.46 10.10
N ARG A 425 7.50 21.43 9.24
CA ARG A 425 7.38 20.01 9.59
C ARG A 425 8.73 19.30 9.81
N LYS A 426 9.82 20.05 10.06
CA LYS A 426 11.18 19.52 10.31
C LYS A 426 11.80 18.78 9.12
N GLY A 427 11.33 19.03 7.91
CA GLY A 427 11.94 18.53 6.69
C GLY A 427 13.24 19.31 6.39
N THR A 428 14.27 18.59 5.96
CA THR A 428 15.52 19.14 5.45
C THR A 428 15.53 18.99 3.94
N LEU A 429 15.72 20.09 3.21
CA LEU A 429 15.88 20.04 1.77
C LEU A 429 17.29 19.53 1.44
N ASP A 430 17.38 18.42 0.73
CA ASP A 430 18.63 17.78 0.33
C ASP A 430 19.09 18.27 -1.05
N ASP A 431 18.14 18.34 -2.02
CA ASP A 431 18.39 18.76 -3.39
C ASP A 431 17.13 19.34 -4.07
N MET A 432 17.33 20.05 -5.17
CA MET A 432 16.25 20.65 -5.96
C MET A 432 16.64 20.63 -7.43
N GLN A 433 15.75 20.09 -8.28
CA GLN A 433 15.99 19.95 -9.71
C GLN A 433 14.83 20.53 -10.52
N LEU A 434 15.15 21.33 -11.54
CA LEU A 434 14.17 21.88 -12.46
C LEU A 434 13.98 20.96 -13.66
N HIS A 435 12.76 20.49 -13.89
CA HIS A 435 12.38 19.72 -15.08
C HIS A 435 11.28 20.48 -15.87
N GLY A 436 11.67 21.16 -16.91
CA GLY A 436 10.77 21.98 -17.71
C GLY A 436 10.11 23.09 -16.88
N ARG A 437 8.80 22.94 -16.58
CA ARG A 437 8.02 23.88 -15.75
C ARG A 437 7.72 23.34 -14.35
N ARG A 438 8.29 22.19 -13.99
CA ARG A 438 8.08 21.55 -12.71
C ARG A 438 9.38 21.49 -11.91
N GLN A 439 9.24 21.55 -10.59
CA GLN A 439 10.36 21.42 -9.65
C GLN A 439 10.26 20.08 -8.92
N LYS A 440 11.35 19.32 -8.93
CA LYS A 440 11.53 18.15 -8.08
C LYS A 440 12.31 18.56 -6.83
N LEU A 441 11.71 18.40 -5.67
CA LEU A 441 12.27 18.72 -4.37
C LEU A 441 12.59 17.44 -3.63
N TYR A 442 13.82 17.28 -3.17
CA TYR A 442 14.27 16.11 -2.41
C TYR A 442 14.42 16.50 -0.94
N TYR A 443 13.69 15.79 -0.08
CA TYR A 443 13.67 16.08 1.36
C TYR A 443 13.99 14.85 2.18
N THR A 444 14.67 15.09 3.34
CA THR A 444 14.77 14.13 4.44
C THR A 444 13.91 14.61 5.60
N ILE A 445 12.87 13.84 5.98
CA ILE A 445 11.85 14.26 6.93
C ILE A 445 11.45 13.11 7.87
N PRO A 446 11.16 13.37 9.18
CA PRO A 446 10.60 12.35 10.06
C PRO A 446 9.24 11.84 9.59
N THR A 447 9.02 10.52 9.59
CA THR A 447 7.77 9.89 9.14
C THR A 447 6.53 10.50 9.79
N ARG A 448 6.56 10.79 11.11
CA ARG A 448 5.44 11.43 11.81
C ARG A 448 5.09 12.83 11.28
N CYS A 449 6.02 13.49 10.62
CA CYS A 449 5.85 14.83 10.08
C CYS A 449 5.19 14.83 8.70
N LEU A 450 5.07 13.66 8.08
CA LEU A 450 4.37 13.45 6.80
C LEU A 450 2.87 13.15 6.99
N PHE A 451 2.44 12.79 8.20
CA PHE A 451 1.02 12.51 8.45
C PHE A 451 0.15 13.69 8.04
N GLY A 452 -0.85 13.42 7.19
CA GLY A 452 -1.77 14.41 6.62
C GLY A 452 -1.15 15.36 5.58
N TYR A 453 0.16 15.29 5.32
CA TYR A 453 0.80 16.22 4.38
C TYR A 453 0.41 15.96 2.93
N ARG A 454 0.12 14.71 2.55
CA ARG A 454 -0.30 14.37 1.19
C ARG A 454 -1.60 15.07 0.79
N SER A 455 -2.60 15.05 1.66
CA SER A 455 -3.88 15.73 1.45
C SER A 455 -3.71 17.26 1.40
N GLU A 456 -2.84 17.77 2.26
CA GLU A 456 -2.48 19.20 2.30
C GLU A 456 -1.77 19.64 1.02
N LEU A 457 -0.79 18.85 0.54
CA LEU A 457 -0.08 19.11 -0.72
C LEU A 457 -1.04 19.18 -1.91
N LEU A 458 -1.95 18.22 -2.05
CA LEU A 458 -2.94 18.21 -3.13
C LEU A 458 -3.83 19.45 -3.08
N THR A 459 -4.23 19.88 -1.87
CA THR A 459 -5.02 21.12 -1.71
C THR A 459 -4.24 22.35 -2.12
N ASP A 460 -3.00 22.49 -1.69
CA ASP A 460 -2.13 23.64 -1.97
C ASP A 460 -1.76 23.76 -3.44
N THR A 461 -1.57 22.62 -4.10
CA THR A 461 -1.17 22.53 -5.50
C THR A 461 -2.36 22.30 -6.44
N ARG A 462 -3.60 22.45 -5.97
CA ARG A 462 -4.83 22.24 -6.74
C ARG A 462 -4.90 20.87 -7.43
N GLY A 463 -4.30 19.85 -6.79
CA GLY A 463 -4.24 18.49 -7.31
C GLY A 463 -3.03 18.17 -8.19
N GLU A 464 -2.17 19.16 -8.49
CA GLU A 464 -1.03 18.97 -9.40
C GLU A 464 0.25 18.47 -8.72
N GLY A 465 0.31 18.49 -7.37
CA GLY A 465 1.47 18.04 -6.60
C GLY A 465 1.55 16.52 -6.51
N LEU A 466 2.72 15.97 -6.76
CA LEU A 466 3.03 14.56 -6.58
C LEU A 466 4.00 14.40 -5.42
N ILE A 467 3.79 13.39 -4.59
CA ILE A 467 4.66 13.05 -3.47
C ILE A 467 4.97 11.56 -3.46
N SER A 468 6.23 11.23 -3.29
CA SER A 468 6.72 9.87 -3.09
C SER A 468 7.65 9.86 -1.89
N SER A 469 7.55 8.86 -1.02
CA SER A 469 8.41 8.73 0.15
C SER A 469 8.95 7.31 0.29
N ILE A 470 10.15 7.20 0.86
CA ILE A 470 10.84 5.93 1.09
C ILE A 470 11.49 5.98 2.46
N PHE A 471 11.27 4.92 3.26
CA PHE A 471 11.94 4.78 4.54
C PHE A 471 13.47 4.73 4.36
N ALA A 472 14.19 5.64 5.05
CA ALA A 472 15.64 5.82 4.92
C ALA A 472 16.44 5.33 6.14
N GLY A 473 15.76 5.06 7.27
CA GLY A 473 16.42 4.63 8.48
C GLY A 473 15.91 5.35 9.73
N TYR A 474 16.75 5.40 10.77
CA TYR A 474 16.45 6.07 12.03
C TYR A 474 17.46 7.16 12.29
N GLU A 475 16.99 8.35 12.71
CA GLU A 475 17.83 9.47 13.13
C GLU A 475 17.40 10.00 14.51
N PRO A 476 18.25 10.77 15.20
CA PRO A 476 17.89 11.40 16.46
C PRO A 476 16.60 12.21 16.35
N PHE A 477 15.78 12.15 17.38
CA PHE A 477 14.49 12.83 17.45
C PHE A 477 14.61 14.34 17.22
N ARG A 478 13.94 14.88 16.20
CA ARG A 478 14.03 16.28 15.76
C ARG A 478 13.11 17.25 16.54
N GLY A 479 12.58 16.82 17.69
CA GLY A 479 11.72 17.65 18.55
C GLY A 479 10.23 17.57 18.18
N GLU A 480 9.36 18.09 19.06
CA GLU A 480 7.93 18.07 18.88
C GLU A 480 7.47 18.96 17.72
N ILE A 481 6.39 18.54 17.05
CA ILE A 481 5.65 19.34 16.07
C ILE A 481 4.16 19.28 16.37
N LYS A 482 3.45 20.33 15.98
CA LYS A 482 1.99 20.33 15.99
C LYS A 482 1.50 20.03 14.58
N THR A 483 0.90 18.86 14.39
CA THR A 483 0.44 18.39 13.07
C THR A 483 -0.94 18.91 12.70
N ARG A 484 -1.81 19.16 13.67
CA ARG A 484 -3.17 19.65 13.45
C ARG A 484 -3.40 20.96 14.21
N PHE A 485 -3.81 22.00 13.50
CA PHE A 485 -4.15 23.33 14.03
C PHE A 485 -5.65 23.54 14.21
N THR A 486 -6.46 22.70 13.62
CA THR A 486 -7.92 22.64 13.73
C THR A 486 -8.35 21.73 14.89
N SER A 487 -9.64 21.73 15.21
CA SER A 487 -10.21 20.87 16.25
C SER A 487 -11.53 20.25 15.77
N SER A 488 -12.31 19.70 16.67
CA SER A 488 -13.52 18.94 16.32
C SER A 488 -14.80 19.64 16.75
N LEU A 489 -15.84 19.55 15.92
CA LEU A 489 -17.23 19.80 16.32
C LEU A 489 -17.77 18.49 16.89
N VAL A 490 -18.15 18.51 18.17
CA VAL A 490 -18.53 17.31 18.94
C VAL A 490 -20.01 17.36 19.28
N ALA A 491 -20.73 16.27 19.01
CA ALA A 491 -22.15 16.18 19.37
C ALA A 491 -22.30 16.16 20.89
N SER A 492 -23.20 17.01 21.40
CA SER A 492 -23.45 17.19 22.83
C SER A 492 -24.46 16.21 23.41
N GLU A 493 -25.26 15.54 22.58
CA GLU A 493 -26.30 14.62 23.00
C GLU A 493 -26.57 13.51 22.00
N LYS A 494 -27.26 12.46 22.44
CA LYS A 494 -27.70 11.36 21.60
C LYS A 494 -29.04 11.72 20.93
N GLY A 495 -29.13 11.46 19.60
CA GLY A 495 -30.37 11.70 18.86
C GLY A 495 -30.21 11.46 17.38
N VAL A 496 -30.98 12.18 16.60
CA VAL A 496 -30.91 12.18 15.13
C VAL A 496 -30.66 13.62 14.68
N ALA A 497 -29.69 13.80 13.81
CA ALA A 497 -29.33 15.12 13.28
C ALA A 497 -30.48 15.72 12.48
N THR A 498 -30.91 16.92 12.85
CA THR A 498 -31.98 17.66 12.19
C THR A 498 -31.41 18.69 11.22
N THR A 499 -32.17 19.07 10.20
CA THR A 499 -31.79 20.12 9.26
C THR A 499 -31.48 21.43 9.98
N TYR A 500 -32.27 21.77 11.00
CA TYR A 500 -32.10 23.02 11.79
C TYR A 500 -30.84 22.97 12.67
N GLY A 501 -30.58 21.84 13.33
CA GLY A 501 -29.39 21.66 14.17
C GLY A 501 -28.10 21.72 13.33
N LEU A 502 -28.09 21.07 12.14
CA LEU A 502 -26.97 21.12 11.22
C LEU A 502 -26.76 22.51 10.62
N TYR A 503 -27.85 23.24 10.28
CA TYR A 503 -27.75 24.60 9.77
C TYR A 503 -27.08 25.54 10.79
N GLN A 504 -27.37 25.40 12.08
CA GLN A 504 -26.68 26.17 13.12
C GLN A 504 -25.23 25.73 13.36
N ALA A 505 -24.90 24.46 13.09
CA ALA A 505 -23.57 23.94 13.30
C ALA A 505 -22.61 24.28 12.14
N GLN A 506 -23.11 24.38 10.90
CA GLN A 506 -22.27 24.62 9.72
C GLN A 506 -21.54 25.96 9.72
N ASP A 507 -22.05 26.97 10.45
CA ASP A 507 -21.37 28.26 10.62
C ASP A 507 -20.07 28.15 11.43
N ARG A 508 -19.85 27.03 12.09
CA ARG A 508 -18.65 26.75 12.90
C ARG A 508 -17.58 25.99 12.16
N GLY A 509 -17.92 25.39 11.01
CA GLY A 509 -17.02 24.68 10.16
C GLY A 509 -17.69 23.58 9.33
N PRO A 510 -16.94 22.91 8.44
CA PRO A 510 -17.46 21.85 7.59
C PRO A 510 -17.96 20.67 8.40
N LEU A 511 -19.13 20.16 8.02
CA LEU A 511 -19.77 19.01 8.68
C LEU A 511 -19.42 17.70 7.96
N PHE A 512 -19.35 16.61 8.70
CA PHE A 512 -19.11 15.25 8.20
C PHE A 512 -20.40 14.43 8.06
N ILE A 513 -21.51 14.90 8.61
CA ILE A 513 -22.79 14.20 8.62
C ILE A 513 -23.90 15.04 7.97
N GLY A 514 -24.86 14.34 7.41
CA GLY A 514 -26.09 14.95 6.84
C GLY A 514 -27.32 14.82 7.76
N PRO A 515 -28.47 15.39 7.31
CA PRO A 515 -29.75 15.23 8.01
C PRO A 515 -30.13 13.75 8.18
N ALA A 516 -30.92 13.48 9.21
CA ALA A 516 -31.38 12.15 9.59
C ALA A 516 -30.27 11.15 10.00
N THR A 517 -29.02 11.60 10.17
CA THR A 517 -27.94 10.76 10.67
C THR A 517 -28.09 10.56 12.18
N PRO A 518 -28.11 9.31 12.69
CA PRO A 518 -28.06 9.05 14.13
C PRO A 518 -26.72 9.50 14.71
N VAL A 519 -26.76 10.16 15.86
CA VAL A 519 -25.56 10.63 16.57
C VAL A 519 -25.64 10.26 18.05
N TYR A 520 -24.49 10.26 18.70
CA TYR A 520 -24.38 10.09 20.16
C TYR A 520 -23.44 11.14 20.76
N GLU A 521 -23.53 11.36 22.04
CA GLU A 521 -22.68 12.28 22.79
C GLU A 521 -21.20 11.88 22.62
N GLY A 522 -20.34 12.85 22.27
CA GLY A 522 -18.93 12.60 22.01
C GLY A 522 -18.58 12.16 20.58
N MET A 523 -19.58 11.96 19.71
CA MET A 523 -19.36 11.73 18.27
C MET A 523 -18.89 13.03 17.62
N ILE A 524 -17.86 12.94 16.75
CA ILE A 524 -17.37 14.08 15.98
C ILE A 524 -18.21 14.21 14.72
N VAL A 525 -18.81 15.38 14.55
CA VAL A 525 -19.76 15.67 13.47
C VAL A 525 -19.26 16.69 12.46
N GLY A 526 -18.07 17.25 12.70
CA GLY A 526 -17.44 18.22 11.79
C GLY A 526 -16.10 18.69 12.30
N GLU A 527 -15.44 19.52 11.50
CA GLU A 527 -14.15 20.15 11.79
C GLU A 527 -14.36 21.59 12.24
N ASN A 528 -13.65 22.01 13.29
CA ASN A 528 -13.62 23.39 13.74
C ASN A 528 -12.29 24.05 13.31
N PRO A 529 -12.30 25.17 12.59
CA PRO A 529 -11.09 25.89 12.21
C PRO A 529 -10.26 26.43 13.39
N LYS A 530 -10.87 26.52 14.58
CA LYS A 530 -10.22 26.98 15.81
C LYS A 530 -9.56 25.81 16.56
N PRO A 531 -8.54 26.07 17.41
CA PRO A 531 -7.77 25.00 18.06
C PRO A 531 -8.49 24.30 19.22
N ASP A 532 -9.63 24.79 19.68
CA ASP A 532 -10.41 24.22 20.78
C ASP A 532 -11.68 23.52 20.26
N ASP A 533 -11.97 22.32 20.78
CA ASP A 533 -13.20 21.59 20.45
C ASP A 533 -14.45 22.40 20.83
N ILE A 534 -15.45 22.33 19.99
CA ILE A 534 -16.76 22.96 20.23
C ILE A 534 -17.84 21.89 20.28
N GLU A 535 -18.61 21.91 21.35
CA GLU A 535 -19.80 21.09 21.46
C GLU A 535 -20.96 21.73 20.72
N VAL A 536 -21.63 20.95 19.88
CA VAL A 536 -22.77 21.38 19.06
C VAL A 536 -23.96 20.45 19.26
N ASN A 537 -25.14 21.03 19.37
CA ASN A 537 -26.38 20.28 19.38
C ASN A 537 -26.95 20.18 17.97
N VAL A 538 -26.63 19.06 17.28
CA VAL A 538 -27.12 18.79 15.92
C VAL A 538 -28.53 18.17 15.92
N CYS A 539 -29.05 17.77 17.08
CA CYS A 539 -30.39 17.18 17.23
C CYS A 539 -31.48 18.23 17.48
N LYS A 540 -31.11 19.51 17.62
CA LYS A 540 -32.01 20.59 17.95
C LYS A 540 -33.08 20.79 16.87
N GLU A 541 -34.35 20.77 17.29
CA GLU A 541 -35.48 21.07 16.42
C GLU A 541 -35.80 22.56 16.41
N LYS A 542 -36.40 23.06 15.31
CA LYS A 542 -36.92 24.42 15.25
C LYS A 542 -38.17 24.50 16.08
N HIS A 543 -38.16 25.29 17.18
CA HIS A 543 -39.38 25.56 17.92
C HIS A 543 -40.37 26.36 17.05
N LEU A 544 -41.51 25.77 16.78
CA LEU A 544 -42.62 26.46 16.14
C LEU A 544 -43.21 27.44 17.13
N THR A 545 -42.95 28.73 16.96
CA THR A 545 -43.66 29.78 17.68
C THR A 545 -45.04 29.96 17.04
N ALA A 546 -46.09 30.09 17.87
CA ALA A 546 -47.48 30.19 17.44
C ALA A 546 -47.82 31.49 16.65
N ILE A 547 -46.87 32.37 16.43
CA ILE A 547 -47.03 33.62 15.68
C ILE A 547 -46.72 33.33 14.20
N ARG A 548 -47.76 33.21 13.39
CA ARG A 548 -47.65 33.22 11.93
C ARG A 548 -47.26 34.63 11.48
N SER A 549 -45.95 34.89 11.34
CA SER A 549 -45.49 35.97 10.48
C SER A 549 -45.56 35.46 9.05
N THR A 550 -46.22 36.14 8.17
CA THR A 550 -46.28 35.90 6.71
C THR A 550 -44.97 36.22 6.00
N GLY A 551 -43.84 36.17 6.68
CA GLY A 551 -42.52 36.20 6.10
C GLY A 551 -42.18 34.79 5.57
N ALA A 552 -41.82 34.72 4.30
CA ALA A 552 -41.39 33.50 3.65
C ALA A 552 -40.45 32.70 4.56
N ASP A 553 -40.77 31.41 4.81
CA ASP A 553 -39.85 30.49 5.47
C ASP A 553 -38.54 30.52 4.67
N GLU A 554 -37.51 31.15 5.20
CA GLU A 554 -36.18 31.09 4.59
C GLU A 554 -35.78 29.63 4.44
N LYS A 555 -35.57 29.22 3.20
CA LYS A 555 -35.19 27.87 2.86
C LYS A 555 -33.82 27.62 3.48
N LEU A 556 -33.74 26.79 4.51
CA LEU A 556 -32.47 26.41 5.16
C LEU A 556 -31.62 25.68 4.15
N THR A 557 -30.55 26.32 3.66
CA THR A 557 -29.61 25.72 2.73
C THR A 557 -28.48 25.09 3.53
N LEU A 558 -28.34 23.75 3.43
CA LEU A 558 -27.20 23.05 4.00
C LEU A 558 -26.09 22.91 2.96
N ILE A 559 -24.86 23.12 3.40
CA ILE A 559 -23.66 22.81 2.64
C ILE A 559 -23.52 21.28 2.61
N THR A 560 -23.14 20.72 1.46
CA THR A 560 -22.91 19.27 1.33
C THR A 560 -21.87 18.82 2.36
N PRO A 561 -22.17 17.83 3.22
CA PRO A 561 -21.21 17.35 4.19
C PRO A 561 -20.00 16.69 3.53
N ARG A 562 -18.82 16.91 4.09
CA ARG A 562 -17.58 16.23 3.69
C ARG A 562 -17.63 14.80 4.20
N GLN A 563 -17.69 13.82 3.30
CA GLN A 563 -17.58 12.43 3.67
C GLN A 563 -16.10 12.06 3.71
N LEU A 564 -15.63 11.64 4.88
CA LEU A 564 -14.23 11.22 5.05
C LEU A 564 -14.06 9.77 4.61
N SER A 565 -13.04 9.52 3.79
CA SER A 565 -12.50 8.17 3.57
C SER A 565 -11.84 7.64 4.86
N LEU A 566 -11.47 6.36 4.88
CA LEU A 566 -10.76 5.79 6.03
C LEU A 566 -9.40 6.48 6.24
N GLU A 567 -8.68 6.74 5.16
CA GLU A 567 -7.39 7.43 5.17
C GLU A 567 -7.53 8.86 5.70
N GLU A 568 -8.47 9.63 5.17
CA GLU A 568 -8.75 10.99 5.68
C GLU A 568 -9.18 10.98 7.15
N ALA A 569 -9.90 9.95 7.59
CA ALA A 569 -10.27 9.77 8.99
C ALA A 569 -9.05 9.50 9.88
N ILE A 570 -8.10 8.66 9.40
CA ILE A 570 -6.84 8.37 10.10
C ILE A 570 -5.97 9.63 10.21
N GLU A 571 -5.85 10.40 9.13
CA GLU A 571 -5.11 11.66 9.10
C GLU A 571 -5.74 12.73 10.02
N PHE A 572 -7.08 12.72 10.15
CA PHE A 572 -7.82 13.74 10.90
C PHE A 572 -7.70 13.57 12.41
N ILE A 573 -7.75 12.34 12.94
CA ILE A 573 -7.82 12.10 14.37
C ILE A 573 -6.54 12.45 15.12
N THR A 574 -6.70 12.80 16.40
CA THR A 574 -5.64 13.04 17.37
C THR A 574 -5.61 11.95 18.44
N ASP A 575 -4.66 12.01 19.36
CA ASP A 575 -4.56 11.08 20.51
C ASP A 575 -5.79 11.05 21.43
N GLU A 576 -6.65 12.08 21.35
CA GLU A 576 -7.90 12.17 22.14
C GLU A 576 -9.13 11.66 21.38
N GLU A 577 -8.90 11.10 20.17
CA GLU A 577 -9.95 10.71 19.24
C GLU A 577 -9.75 9.28 18.76
N LEU A 578 -10.84 8.64 18.36
CA LEU A 578 -10.88 7.30 17.79
C LEU A 578 -11.70 7.28 16.51
N ILE A 579 -11.35 6.37 15.63
CA ILE A 579 -12.17 6.00 14.47
C ILE A 579 -13.00 4.78 14.87
N GLU A 580 -14.31 4.88 14.78
CA GLU A 580 -15.24 3.76 14.86
C GLU A 580 -15.44 3.21 13.43
N VAL A 581 -14.92 2.03 13.17
CA VAL A 581 -15.00 1.35 11.88
C VAL A 581 -16.06 0.25 11.96
N THR A 582 -17.02 0.30 11.05
CA THR A 582 -18.07 -0.71 10.92
C THR A 582 -18.25 -1.09 9.46
N PRO A 583 -18.91 -2.20 9.12
CA PRO A 583 -19.15 -2.59 7.73
C PRO A 583 -19.85 -1.51 6.88
N LYS A 584 -20.68 -0.68 7.49
CA LYS A 584 -21.49 0.33 6.78
C LYS A 584 -21.02 1.75 6.97
N SER A 585 -20.28 2.04 8.05
CA SER A 585 -19.98 3.42 8.45
C SER A 585 -18.58 3.58 9.00
N ILE A 586 -17.98 4.73 8.74
CA ILE A 586 -16.77 5.23 9.40
C ILE A 586 -17.21 6.45 10.19
N ARG A 587 -17.03 6.43 11.51
CA ARG A 587 -17.42 7.53 12.41
C ARG A 587 -16.21 7.93 13.24
N LEU A 588 -16.12 9.20 13.53
CA LEU A 588 -15.11 9.73 14.44
C LEU A 588 -15.74 10.02 15.80
N ARG A 589 -15.00 9.76 16.88
CA ARG A 589 -15.47 10.02 18.22
C ARG A 589 -14.35 10.44 19.16
N LYS A 590 -14.69 11.08 20.26
CA LYS A 590 -13.76 11.28 21.36
C LYS A 590 -13.53 9.97 22.12
N VAL A 591 -12.32 9.81 22.70
CA VAL A 591 -12.01 8.67 23.59
C VAL A 591 -12.96 8.68 24.78
N ILE A 592 -13.15 9.86 25.40
CA ILE A 592 -14.10 10.06 26.51
C ILE A 592 -15.39 10.67 25.93
N LEU A 593 -16.48 9.92 25.97
CA LEU A 593 -17.76 10.36 25.41
C LEU A 593 -18.46 11.40 26.28
N ASP A 594 -18.37 11.27 27.61
CA ASP A 594 -19.02 12.17 28.57
C ASP A 594 -18.40 13.56 28.53
N THR A 595 -19.22 14.56 28.24
CA THR A 595 -18.85 15.97 28.13
C THR A 595 -18.25 16.57 29.41
N PRO A 596 -18.88 16.40 30.62
CA PRO A 596 -18.28 16.83 31.86
C PRO A 596 -16.91 16.25 32.16
N ALA A 597 -16.71 14.95 31.87
CA ALA A 597 -15.42 14.29 32.08
C ALA A 597 -14.34 14.86 31.15
N ARG A 598 -14.66 15.11 29.86
CA ARG A 598 -13.72 15.76 28.92
C ARG A 598 -13.28 17.14 29.43
N LYS A 599 -14.24 17.97 29.84
CA LYS A 599 -13.95 19.33 30.35
C LYS A 599 -13.06 19.31 31.59
N ARG A 600 -13.28 18.36 32.52
CA ARG A 600 -12.41 18.17 33.69
C ARG A 600 -10.99 17.82 33.30
N LEU A 601 -10.80 16.86 32.38
CA LEU A 601 -9.50 16.43 31.91
C LEU A 601 -8.75 17.57 31.20
N GLN A 602 -9.43 18.34 30.35
CA GLN A 602 -8.85 19.50 29.67
C GLN A 602 -8.42 20.57 30.66
N ALA A 603 -9.21 20.83 31.69
CA ALA A 603 -8.86 21.78 32.76
C ALA A 603 -7.60 21.31 33.52
N GLN A 604 -7.50 20.02 33.84
CA GLN A 604 -6.33 19.45 34.50
C GLN A 604 -5.06 19.55 33.62
N LYS A 605 -5.15 19.23 32.31
CA LYS A 605 -4.03 19.37 31.36
C LYS A 605 -3.58 20.83 31.24
N ARG A 606 -4.51 21.78 31.16
CA ARG A 606 -4.17 23.23 31.12
C ARG A 606 -3.49 23.71 32.41
N ALA A 607 -3.89 23.19 33.56
CA ALA A 607 -3.25 23.49 34.83
C ALA A 607 -1.83 22.94 34.91
N ALA A 608 -1.62 21.69 34.53
CA ALA A 608 -0.30 21.05 34.50
C ALA A 608 0.68 21.75 33.55
N LEU A 609 0.23 22.16 32.35
CA LEU A 609 1.03 22.95 31.40
C LEU A 609 1.45 24.32 31.95
N LYS A 610 0.58 24.97 32.75
CA LYS A 610 0.91 26.25 33.40
C LYS A 610 1.93 26.08 34.52
N GLU A 611 1.96 24.93 35.19
CA GLU A 611 2.95 24.62 36.23
C GLU A 611 4.33 24.28 35.65
N GLN A 612 4.37 23.61 34.49
CA GLN A 612 5.64 23.29 33.79
C GLN A 612 6.29 24.51 33.13
N ASN A 613 5.52 25.57 32.83
CA ASN A 613 6.02 26.83 32.23
C ASN A 613 6.33 27.92 33.30
N LYS A 614 6.24 27.60 34.57
CA LYS A 614 6.70 28.42 35.71
C LYS A 614 8.04 27.92 36.22
#